data_27ac9d9cc299392e92f6fab733a4ef65
#
_entry.id   27ac9d9cc299392e92f6fab733a4ef65
#
_cell.length_a   1.000
_cell.length_b   1.000
_cell.length_c   1.000
_cell.angle_alpha   90.00
_cell.angle_beta   90.00
_cell.angle_gamma   90.00
#
_symmetry.space_group_name_H-M   'P 1'
#
loop_
_entity.id
_entity.type
_entity.pdbx_description
1 polymer ?
#
loop_
_entity_poly.entity_id
_entity_poly.type
_entity_poly.pdbx_seq_one_letter_code
_entity_poly.pdbx_strand_id
1 'polypeptide(L)'
;MQAIMNKQYLFPHSRPPAQHGKVAVLYGGRSVEREISLKSGSAVLAALLKSGVNAHPFDPAEQDLHKLLEGGFQRAFIALHGRFGEDGTMQGALELMKIPYTGSGVLASALAMDKWRSKLVWQAAGLPIPAYEMLDATSDLAAIANRLGLPLFIKPANEGSSVGISKVKKASELQAAYAEAAKHDKLVIAEAFISAGEYTVAILGGQALPVIKIEPANEFYDYEAKYLRNDTRYLCPAGLSQEKEGEMQRLALQSFALIGGVGWGRVDFLMDETGQPYLLEINTVPGMTDHSLVPMAARQAGISFEQLVLTILELAHVG
;
A
#
# COMPACT_ATOMS: atom_id res chain seq x y z
N MET A 1 -19.28 4.16 22.58
CA MET A 1 -19.52 3.19 21.49
C MET A 1 -20.44 3.71 20.36
N GLN A 2 -21.25 4.72 20.57
CA GLN A 2 -22.25 5.22 19.57
C GLN A 2 -21.76 6.35 18.64
N ALA A 3 -20.61 7.00 18.91
CA ALA A 3 -20.17 8.18 18.16
C ALA A 3 -19.42 7.88 16.83
N ILE A 4 -18.96 6.63 16.60
CA ILE A 4 -18.20 6.25 15.39
C ILE A 4 -19.15 5.92 14.22
N MET A 5 -20.43 5.66 14.47
CA MET A 5 -21.40 5.22 13.46
C MET A 5 -21.98 6.31 12.54
N ASN A 6 -21.61 7.59 12.69
CA ASN A 6 -22.27 8.69 11.95
C ASN A 6 -21.41 9.35 10.85
N LYS A 7 -20.25 8.84 10.50
CA LYS A 7 -19.53 9.33 9.32
C LYS A 7 -20.11 8.63 8.08
N GLN A 8 -20.99 9.32 7.38
CA GLN A 8 -21.54 8.81 6.12
C GLN A 8 -20.47 8.95 5.03
N TYR A 9 -19.97 7.83 4.55
CA TYR A 9 -19.07 7.80 3.40
C TYR A 9 -19.88 8.02 2.13
N LEU A 10 -19.61 9.13 1.45
CA LEU A 10 -20.29 9.50 0.20
C LEU A 10 -19.37 9.17 -0.96
N PHE A 11 -19.74 8.19 -1.77
CA PHE A 11 -19.06 7.89 -3.02
C PHE A 11 -19.94 8.33 -4.19
N PRO A 12 -19.34 8.71 -5.34
CA PRO A 12 -20.11 9.03 -6.52
C PRO A 12 -21.06 7.87 -6.85
N HIS A 13 -22.24 8.18 -7.33
CA HIS A 13 -23.19 7.17 -7.76
C HIS A 13 -22.51 6.27 -8.79
N SER A 14 -22.44 4.98 -8.48
CA SER A 14 -21.85 4.00 -9.39
C SER A 14 -22.63 4.00 -10.72
N ARG A 15 -21.88 4.04 -11.82
CA ARG A 15 -22.46 3.80 -13.15
C ARG A 15 -23.16 2.44 -13.15
N PRO A 16 -24.25 2.28 -13.91
CA PRO A 16 -24.78 0.95 -14.16
C PRO A 16 -23.66 0.02 -14.64
N PRO A 17 -23.59 -1.21 -14.17
CA PRO A 17 -22.48 -2.14 -14.47
C PRO A 17 -22.15 -2.26 -15.98
N ALA A 18 -23.17 -2.26 -16.84
CA ALA A 18 -23.02 -2.31 -18.29
C ALA A 18 -22.27 -1.09 -18.90
N GLN A 19 -22.24 0.04 -18.20
CA GLN A 19 -21.57 1.27 -18.67
C GLN A 19 -20.07 1.31 -18.40
N HIS A 20 -19.53 0.34 -17.66
CA HIS A 20 -18.08 0.21 -17.49
C HIS A 20 -17.39 -0.33 -18.74
N GLY A 21 -18.16 -0.91 -19.68
CA GLY A 21 -17.63 -1.56 -20.87
C GLY A 21 -16.91 -2.88 -20.54
N LYS A 22 -16.00 -3.30 -21.40
CA LYS A 22 -15.18 -4.51 -21.18
C LYS A 22 -14.00 -4.17 -20.28
N VAL A 23 -13.93 -4.81 -19.10
CA VAL A 23 -12.94 -4.55 -18.06
C VAL A 23 -11.92 -5.68 -18.00
N ALA A 24 -10.63 -5.35 -18.07
CA ALA A 24 -9.54 -6.27 -17.77
C ALA A 24 -9.23 -6.20 -16.26
N VAL A 25 -9.27 -7.31 -15.56
CA VAL A 25 -8.69 -7.42 -14.22
C VAL A 25 -7.26 -7.91 -14.38
N LEU A 26 -6.29 -7.01 -14.15
CA LEU A 26 -4.87 -7.29 -14.27
C LEU A 26 -4.36 -7.90 -12.97
N TYR A 27 -3.96 -9.17 -12.98
CA TYR A 27 -3.45 -9.86 -11.80
C TYR A 27 -2.48 -11.00 -12.18
N GLY A 28 -1.81 -11.58 -11.22
CA GLY A 28 -0.70 -12.51 -11.44
C GLY A 28 0.62 -11.75 -11.61
N GLY A 29 1.05 -11.55 -12.85
CA GLY A 29 2.30 -10.84 -13.14
C GLY A 29 3.57 -11.63 -12.79
N ARG A 30 4.74 -10.96 -12.78
CA ARG A 30 6.05 -11.61 -12.64
C ARG A 30 6.79 -11.25 -11.33
N SER A 31 6.15 -10.53 -10.42
CA SER A 31 6.76 -10.16 -9.15
C SER A 31 6.81 -11.35 -8.17
N VAL A 32 7.59 -11.21 -7.11
CA VAL A 32 7.63 -12.18 -6.00
C VAL A 32 6.27 -12.28 -5.27
N GLU A 33 5.38 -11.31 -5.49
CA GLU A 33 4.04 -11.25 -4.88
C GLU A 33 2.93 -11.83 -5.78
N ARG A 34 3.33 -12.60 -6.84
CA ARG A 34 2.40 -13.21 -7.79
C ARG A 34 1.23 -13.96 -7.13
N GLU A 35 1.50 -14.77 -6.12
CA GLU A 35 0.49 -15.58 -5.45
C GLU A 35 -0.57 -14.71 -4.74
N ILE A 36 -0.16 -13.59 -4.16
CA ILE A 36 -1.05 -12.64 -3.51
C ILE A 36 -1.89 -11.92 -4.57
N SER A 37 -1.26 -11.54 -5.68
CA SER A 37 -1.93 -10.93 -6.83
C SER A 37 -2.99 -11.85 -7.44
N LEU A 38 -2.70 -13.14 -7.58
CA LEU A 38 -3.67 -14.15 -8.06
C LEU A 38 -4.89 -14.24 -7.15
N LYS A 39 -4.70 -14.25 -5.83
CA LYS A 39 -5.79 -14.28 -4.84
C LYS A 39 -6.61 -12.97 -4.89
N SER A 40 -5.96 -11.82 -4.83
CA SER A 40 -6.61 -10.49 -4.88
C SER A 40 -7.40 -10.31 -6.17
N GLY A 41 -6.77 -10.60 -7.32
CA GLY A 41 -7.40 -10.44 -8.63
C GLY A 41 -8.57 -11.38 -8.85
N SER A 42 -8.49 -12.63 -8.38
CA SER A 42 -9.60 -13.59 -8.44
C SER A 42 -10.79 -13.11 -7.61
N ALA A 43 -10.55 -12.57 -6.41
CA ALA A 43 -11.62 -12.03 -5.56
C ALA A 43 -12.28 -10.79 -6.22
N VAL A 44 -11.47 -9.87 -6.77
CA VAL A 44 -11.94 -8.69 -7.50
C VAL A 44 -12.77 -9.11 -8.72
N LEU A 45 -12.26 -10.03 -9.54
CA LEU A 45 -12.96 -10.53 -10.73
C LEU A 45 -14.31 -11.13 -10.35
N ALA A 46 -14.37 -11.97 -9.33
CA ALA A 46 -15.60 -12.56 -8.86
C ALA A 46 -16.62 -11.50 -8.39
N ALA A 47 -16.16 -10.47 -7.65
CA ALA A 47 -17.03 -9.38 -7.21
C ALA A 47 -17.56 -8.54 -8.37
N LEU A 48 -16.75 -8.23 -9.38
CA LEU A 48 -17.19 -7.51 -10.58
C LEU A 48 -18.20 -8.30 -11.37
N LEU A 49 -17.97 -9.60 -11.60
CA LEU A 49 -18.91 -10.48 -12.30
C LEU A 49 -20.23 -10.62 -11.55
N LYS A 50 -20.19 -10.80 -10.22
CA LYS A 50 -21.39 -10.84 -9.37
C LYS A 50 -22.19 -9.54 -9.44
N SER A 51 -21.51 -8.43 -9.61
CA SER A 51 -22.12 -7.10 -9.77
C SER A 51 -22.61 -6.80 -11.19
N GLY A 52 -22.47 -7.73 -12.14
CA GLY A 52 -22.92 -7.60 -13.52
C GLY A 52 -21.98 -6.82 -14.44
N VAL A 53 -20.74 -6.59 -14.05
CA VAL A 53 -19.71 -5.96 -14.88
C VAL A 53 -19.15 -6.98 -15.86
N ASN A 54 -18.94 -6.59 -17.13
CA ASN A 54 -18.29 -7.41 -18.17
C ASN A 54 -16.77 -7.47 -17.92
N ALA A 55 -16.35 -8.19 -16.86
CA ALA A 55 -14.98 -8.28 -16.41
C ALA A 55 -14.32 -9.60 -16.88
N HIS A 56 -13.05 -9.53 -17.23
CA HIS A 56 -12.25 -10.65 -17.72
C HIS A 56 -10.88 -10.70 -17.05
N PRO A 57 -10.35 -11.92 -16.81
CA PRO A 57 -9.00 -12.07 -16.28
C PRO A 57 -7.96 -11.69 -17.32
N PHE A 58 -6.86 -11.07 -16.86
CA PHE A 58 -5.72 -10.76 -17.69
C PHE A 58 -4.42 -10.87 -16.87
N ASP A 59 -3.60 -11.86 -17.20
CA ASP A 59 -2.29 -12.05 -16.57
C ASP A 59 -1.17 -11.58 -17.52
N PRO A 60 -0.47 -10.47 -17.20
CA PRO A 60 0.59 -9.96 -18.05
C PRO A 60 1.88 -10.82 -18.04
N ALA A 61 1.96 -11.86 -17.21
CA ALA A 61 3.01 -12.87 -17.31
C ALA A 61 2.74 -13.88 -18.43
N GLU A 62 1.48 -14.10 -18.77
CA GLU A 62 1.03 -15.11 -19.72
C GLU A 62 0.53 -14.52 -21.05
N GLN A 63 0.15 -13.23 -21.03
CA GLN A 63 -0.41 -12.54 -22.18
C GLN A 63 0.36 -11.25 -22.45
N ASP A 64 0.57 -10.95 -23.73
CA ASP A 64 1.16 -9.69 -24.16
C ASP A 64 0.16 -8.55 -23.96
N LEU A 65 0.64 -7.38 -23.49
CA LEU A 65 -0.20 -6.23 -23.17
C LEU A 65 -0.97 -5.68 -24.38
N HIS A 66 -0.44 -5.82 -25.62
CA HIS A 66 -1.16 -5.36 -26.79
C HIS A 66 -2.51 -6.07 -26.99
N LYS A 67 -2.70 -7.27 -26.43
CA LYS A 67 -3.99 -7.96 -26.43
C LYS A 67 -5.09 -7.22 -25.68
N LEU A 68 -4.75 -6.25 -24.84
CA LEU A 68 -5.75 -5.35 -24.23
C LEU A 68 -6.46 -4.52 -25.31
N LEU A 69 -5.71 -4.00 -26.29
CA LEU A 69 -6.27 -3.25 -27.42
C LEU A 69 -7.02 -4.16 -28.40
N GLU A 70 -6.42 -5.26 -28.80
CA GLU A 70 -7.02 -6.24 -29.71
C GLU A 70 -8.32 -6.82 -29.14
N GLY A 71 -8.34 -7.06 -27.83
CA GLY A 71 -9.50 -7.57 -27.10
C GLY A 71 -10.60 -6.55 -26.86
N GLY A 72 -10.40 -5.27 -27.23
CA GLY A 72 -11.37 -4.20 -27.04
C GLY A 72 -11.64 -3.85 -25.58
N PHE A 73 -10.64 -3.97 -24.70
CA PHE A 73 -10.79 -3.59 -23.32
C PHE A 73 -10.86 -2.07 -23.18
N GLN A 74 -11.82 -1.61 -22.38
CA GLN A 74 -12.14 -0.19 -22.22
C GLN A 74 -11.71 0.35 -20.84
N ARG A 75 -11.39 -0.53 -19.90
CA ARG A 75 -10.88 -0.24 -18.56
C ARG A 75 -10.00 -1.37 -18.05
N ALA A 76 -9.10 -1.03 -17.14
CA ALA A 76 -8.29 -1.97 -16.41
C ALA A 76 -8.46 -1.80 -14.90
N PHE A 77 -8.77 -2.88 -14.20
CA PHE A 77 -8.65 -2.94 -12.74
C PHE A 77 -7.28 -3.53 -12.41
N ILE A 78 -6.39 -2.75 -11.80
CA ILE A 78 -5.07 -3.23 -11.42
C ILE A 78 -5.17 -3.91 -10.04
N ALA A 79 -4.82 -5.21 -10.00
CA ALA A 79 -4.66 -6.03 -8.80
C ALA A 79 -3.30 -6.75 -8.80
N LEU A 80 -2.35 -6.16 -9.53
CA LEU A 80 -0.94 -6.58 -9.55
C LEU A 80 -0.23 -6.02 -8.32
N HIS A 81 0.66 -6.80 -7.71
CA HIS A 81 1.45 -6.37 -6.58
C HIS A 81 2.95 -6.36 -6.90
N GLY A 82 3.69 -5.49 -6.21
CA GLY A 82 5.13 -5.35 -6.36
C GLY A 82 5.56 -4.74 -7.70
N ARG A 83 6.78 -5.07 -8.12
CA ARG A 83 7.36 -4.54 -9.37
C ARG A 83 6.49 -4.85 -10.59
N PHE A 84 6.46 -3.92 -11.53
CA PHE A 84 5.61 -3.91 -12.74
C PHE A 84 4.11 -3.73 -12.47
N GLY A 85 3.65 -3.80 -11.23
CA GLY A 85 2.24 -3.60 -10.86
C GLY A 85 2.00 -2.29 -10.11
N GLU A 86 2.91 -1.97 -9.16
CA GLU A 86 2.78 -0.83 -8.24
C GLU A 86 3.83 0.28 -8.47
N ASP A 87 4.76 0.10 -9.37
CA ASP A 87 5.92 0.97 -9.59
C ASP A 87 5.76 2.01 -10.72
N GLY A 88 4.57 2.13 -11.28
CA GLY A 88 4.28 3.04 -12.40
C GLY A 88 4.47 2.43 -13.80
N THR A 89 5.08 1.24 -13.91
CA THR A 89 5.36 0.61 -15.21
C THR A 89 4.07 0.18 -15.91
N MET A 90 3.16 -0.53 -15.23
CA MET A 90 1.87 -0.93 -15.78
C MET A 90 1.00 0.30 -16.07
N GLN A 91 0.99 1.27 -15.16
CA GLN A 91 0.26 2.52 -15.32
C GLN A 91 0.70 3.25 -16.59
N GLY A 92 2.01 3.39 -16.81
CA GLY A 92 2.56 4.03 -18.01
C GLY A 92 2.19 3.29 -19.30
N ALA A 93 2.18 1.96 -19.30
CA ALA A 93 1.73 1.18 -20.45
C ALA A 93 0.24 1.44 -20.76
N LEU A 94 -0.62 1.48 -19.74
CA LEU A 94 -2.05 1.75 -19.90
C LEU A 94 -2.33 3.18 -20.36
N GLU A 95 -1.55 4.16 -19.90
CA GLU A 95 -1.65 5.55 -20.37
C GLU A 95 -1.31 5.68 -21.87
N LEU A 96 -0.24 5.04 -22.33
CA LEU A 96 0.12 5.02 -23.74
C LEU A 96 -0.97 4.35 -24.61
N MET A 97 -1.66 3.35 -24.06
CA MET A 97 -2.78 2.67 -24.68
C MET A 97 -4.10 3.45 -24.56
N LYS A 98 -4.15 4.53 -23.77
CA LYS A 98 -5.35 5.30 -23.42
C LYS A 98 -6.46 4.43 -22.82
N ILE A 99 -6.09 3.42 -22.03
CA ILE A 99 -7.00 2.57 -21.28
C ILE A 99 -7.10 3.12 -19.85
N PRO A 100 -8.26 3.64 -19.41
CA PRO A 100 -8.48 4.05 -18.04
C PRO A 100 -8.22 2.90 -17.06
N TYR A 101 -7.53 3.19 -15.95
CA TYR A 101 -7.17 2.20 -14.96
C TYR A 101 -7.45 2.66 -13.53
N THR A 102 -7.56 1.72 -12.60
CA THR A 102 -7.82 1.98 -11.19
C THR A 102 -6.54 2.34 -10.45
N GLY A 103 -6.65 3.26 -9.48
CA GLY A 103 -5.55 3.62 -8.58
C GLY A 103 -4.72 4.80 -9.07
N SER A 104 -3.56 4.96 -8.48
CA SER A 104 -2.67 6.09 -8.70
C SER A 104 -1.92 5.99 -10.03
N GLY A 105 -1.59 7.15 -10.62
CA GLY A 105 -0.84 7.26 -11.87
C GLY A 105 0.66 6.93 -11.74
N VAL A 106 1.38 7.11 -12.84
CA VAL A 106 2.80 6.73 -12.98
C VAL A 106 3.68 7.33 -11.89
N LEU A 107 3.63 8.65 -11.70
CA LEU A 107 4.50 9.34 -10.74
C LEU A 107 4.21 8.89 -9.30
N ALA A 108 2.94 8.86 -8.93
CA ALA A 108 2.55 8.50 -7.57
C ALA A 108 2.92 7.04 -7.24
N SER A 109 2.69 6.11 -8.17
CA SER A 109 3.08 4.70 -8.01
C SER A 109 4.60 4.54 -7.89
N ALA A 110 5.38 5.23 -8.73
CA ALA A 110 6.84 5.19 -8.65
C ALA A 110 7.38 5.79 -7.34
N LEU A 111 6.80 6.90 -6.87
CA LEU A 111 7.19 7.51 -5.59
C LEU A 111 6.79 6.63 -4.40
N ALA A 112 5.59 6.05 -4.40
CA ALA A 112 5.11 5.18 -3.31
C ALA A 112 5.99 3.94 -3.14
N MET A 113 6.47 3.35 -4.25
CA MET A 113 7.38 2.20 -4.22
C MET A 113 8.76 2.56 -3.65
N ASP A 114 9.19 3.81 -3.78
CA ASP A 114 10.48 4.29 -3.30
C ASP A 114 10.35 4.92 -1.91
N LYS A 115 10.67 4.15 -0.87
CA LYS A 115 10.57 4.58 0.53
C LYS A 115 11.40 5.83 0.83
N TRP A 116 12.57 5.96 0.19
CA TRP A 116 13.42 7.13 0.39
C TRP A 116 12.82 8.39 -0.22
N ARG A 117 12.39 8.31 -1.49
CA ARG A 117 11.82 9.48 -2.17
C ARG A 117 10.48 9.90 -1.58
N SER A 118 9.64 8.95 -1.16
CA SER A 118 8.43 9.25 -0.37
C SER A 118 8.78 10.03 0.90
N LYS A 119 9.78 9.59 1.66
CA LYS A 119 10.24 10.28 2.88
C LYS A 119 10.75 11.68 2.58
N LEU A 120 11.50 11.90 1.49
CA LEU A 120 11.95 13.25 1.09
C LEU A 120 10.77 14.18 0.83
N VAL A 121 9.73 13.71 0.12
CA VAL A 121 8.51 14.49 -0.15
C VAL A 121 7.81 14.85 1.16
N TRP A 122 7.61 13.88 2.06
CA TRP A 122 6.93 14.10 3.33
C TRP A 122 7.74 15.00 4.27
N GLN A 123 9.05 14.83 4.32
CA GLN A 123 9.95 15.66 5.11
C GLN A 123 9.93 17.12 4.65
N ALA A 124 9.95 17.36 3.34
CA ALA A 124 9.84 18.70 2.77
C ALA A 124 8.51 19.39 3.11
N ALA A 125 7.44 18.60 3.29
CA ALA A 125 6.13 19.09 3.71
C ALA A 125 5.95 19.15 5.24
N GLY A 126 6.97 18.83 6.03
CA GLY A 126 6.90 18.84 7.50
C GLY A 126 6.04 17.73 8.12
N LEU A 127 5.78 16.63 7.37
CA LEU A 127 5.05 15.50 7.90
C LEU A 127 5.93 14.62 8.80
N PRO A 128 5.35 14.00 9.85
CA PRO A 128 6.10 13.16 10.77
C PRO A 128 6.55 11.86 10.10
N ILE A 129 7.86 11.64 10.05
CA ILE A 129 8.49 10.40 9.57
C ILE A 129 9.54 9.97 10.60
N PRO A 130 9.84 8.65 10.74
CA PRO A 130 10.94 8.20 11.54
C PRO A 130 12.27 8.82 11.06
N ALA A 131 13.18 9.14 11.98
CA ALA A 131 14.51 9.57 11.62
C ALA A 131 15.21 8.48 10.79
N TYR A 132 15.92 8.87 9.73
CA TYR A 132 16.56 7.91 8.83
C TYR A 132 17.85 8.48 8.24
N GLU A 133 18.71 7.59 7.78
CA GLU A 133 19.90 7.91 6.99
C GLU A 133 20.06 6.92 5.83
N MET A 134 20.59 7.41 4.72
CA MET A 134 20.97 6.57 3.59
C MET A 134 22.32 5.92 3.84
N LEU A 135 22.43 4.65 3.49
CA LEU A 135 23.65 3.86 3.64
C LEU A 135 24.26 3.52 2.29
N ASP A 136 25.59 3.55 2.24
CA ASP A 136 26.39 3.00 1.16
C ASP A 136 27.60 2.22 1.72
N ALA A 137 28.44 1.69 0.81
CA ALA A 137 29.61 0.90 1.20
C ALA A 137 30.68 1.68 2.01
N THR A 138 30.63 3.01 2.02
CA THR A 138 31.57 3.89 2.72
C THR A 138 31.01 4.46 4.02
N SER A 139 29.75 4.16 4.33
CA SER A 139 29.04 4.70 5.49
C SER A 139 29.66 4.24 6.81
N ASP A 140 29.88 5.19 7.74
CA ASP A 140 30.24 4.87 9.12
C ASP A 140 28.98 4.42 9.88
N LEU A 141 28.74 3.10 9.83
CA LEU A 141 27.56 2.49 10.43
C LEU A 141 27.49 2.70 11.95
N ALA A 142 28.63 2.78 12.63
CA ALA A 142 28.65 3.01 14.08
C ALA A 142 28.22 4.43 14.42
N ALA A 143 28.71 5.43 13.67
CA ALA A 143 28.31 6.82 13.84
C ALA A 143 26.80 7.01 13.52
N ILE A 144 26.29 6.32 12.49
CA ILE A 144 24.87 6.34 12.13
C ILE A 144 24.01 5.73 13.25
N ALA A 145 24.39 4.58 13.78
CA ALA A 145 23.68 3.96 14.90
C ALA A 145 23.70 4.83 16.16
N ASN A 146 24.77 5.59 16.41
CA ASN A 146 24.82 6.54 17.51
C ASN A 146 23.86 7.73 17.33
N ARG A 147 23.62 8.18 16.09
CA ARG A 147 22.67 9.27 15.79
C ARG A 147 21.23 8.81 15.83
N LEU A 148 20.92 7.65 15.21
CA LEU A 148 19.55 7.13 15.11
C LEU A 148 19.11 6.39 16.39
N GLY A 149 20.04 5.91 17.20
CA GLY A 149 19.78 5.03 18.32
C GLY A 149 19.59 3.56 17.93
N LEU A 150 19.69 2.68 18.93
CA LEU A 150 19.36 1.27 18.78
C LEU A 150 18.16 0.92 19.67
N PRO A 151 17.27 0.05 19.23
CA PRO A 151 17.30 -0.66 17.93
C PRO A 151 16.96 0.25 16.75
N LEU A 152 17.40 -0.16 15.53
CA LEU A 152 17.04 0.48 14.27
C LEU A 152 16.71 -0.58 13.21
N PHE A 153 16.08 -0.17 12.10
CA PHE A 153 15.90 -1.02 10.93
C PHE A 153 16.89 -0.66 9.83
N ILE A 154 17.45 -1.69 9.17
CA ILE A 154 18.13 -1.53 7.89
C ILE A 154 17.31 -2.23 6.83
N LYS A 155 17.00 -1.54 5.74
CA LYS A 155 16.08 -2.01 4.71
C LYS A 155 16.41 -1.47 3.30
N PRO A 156 16.12 -2.24 2.24
CA PRO A 156 16.17 -1.71 0.87
C PRO A 156 15.08 -0.66 0.68
N ALA A 157 15.35 0.35 -0.20
CA ALA A 157 14.42 1.44 -0.43
C ALA A 157 13.24 1.05 -1.34
N ASN A 158 13.47 0.19 -2.35
CA ASN A 158 12.51 -0.10 -3.43
C ASN A 158 11.94 -1.53 -3.37
N GLU A 159 12.00 -2.20 -2.24
CA GLU A 159 11.41 -3.52 -2.08
C GLU A 159 10.15 -3.49 -1.23
N GLY A 160 9.16 -4.31 -1.63
CA GLY A 160 7.92 -4.54 -0.90
C GLY A 160 8.02 -5.70 0.09
N SER A 161 6.91 -6.00 0.78
CA SER A 161 6.70 -7.22 1.56
C SER A 161 7.79 -7.59 2.57
N SER A 162 8.47 -6.59 3.13
CA SER A 162 9.53 -6.77 4.14
C SER A 162 10.75 -7.57 3.68
N VAL A 163 11.01 -7.67 2.37
CA VAL A 163 12.19 -8.34 1.81
C VAL A 163 13.46 -7.56 2.17
N GLY A 164 14.49 -8.24 2.67
CA GLY A 164 15.79 -7.64 3.01
C GLY A 164 15.79 -6.71 4.22
N ILE A 165 14.71 -6.67 5.02
CA ILE A 165 14.61 -5.86 6.24
C ILE A 165 15.27 -6.58 7.40
N SER A 166 16.10 -5.86 8.15
CA SER A 166 16.75 -6.36 9.39
C SER A 166 16.52 -5.39 10.54
N LYS A 167 16.03 -5.89 11.68
CA LYS A 167 16.00 -5.16 12.96
C LYS A 167 17.33 -5.35 13.66
N VAL A 168 18.09 -4.29 13.80
CA VAL A 168 19.42 -4.27 14.42
C VAL A 168 19.29 -3.83 15.87
N LYS A 169 19.67 -4.70 16.80
CA LYS A 169 19.64 -4.44 18.26
C LYS A 169 21.01 -4.10 18.83
N LYS A 170 22.09 -4.48 18.13
CA LYS A 170 23.48 -4.29 18.57
C LYS A 170 24.34 -3.78 17.43
N ALA A 171 25.32 -2.96 17.72
CA ALA A 171 26.24 -2.40 16.72
C ALA A 171 26.99 -3.49 15.91
N SER A 172 27.22 -4.66 16.50
CA SER A 172 27.87 -5.79 15.82
C SER A 172 27.05 -6.39 14.67
N GLU A 173 25.75 -6.12 14.61
CA GLU A 173 24.83 -6.64 13.59
C GLU A 173 24.72 -5.72 12.35
N LEU A 174 25.18 -4.47 12.45
CA LEU A 174 25.00 -3.43 11.43
C LEU A 174 25.56 -3.84 10.06
N GLN A 175 26.79 -4.35 10.02
CA GLN A 175 27.45 -4.70 8.76
C GLN A 175 26.72 -5.84 8.04
N ALA A 176 26.28 -6.86 8.78
CA ALA A 176 25.53 -7.98 8.22
C ALA A 176 24.14 -7.53 7.69
N ALA A 177 23.46 -6.67 8.45
CA ALA A 177 22.17 -6.12 8.04
C ALA A 177 22.29 -5.24 6.78
N TYR A 178 23.32 -4.39 6.69
CA TYR A 178 23.61 -3.63 5.48
C TYR A 178 23.89 -4.54 4.28
N ALA A 179 24.76 -5.53 4.45
CA ALA A 179 25.10 -6.47 3.39
C ALA A 179 23.88 -7.27 2.90
N GLU A 180 22.95 -7.60 3.79
CA GLU A 180 21.68 -8.27 3.41
C GLU A 180 20.79 -7.35 2.58
N ALA A 181 20.52 -6.13 3.06
CA ALA A 181 19.68 -5.17 2.34
C ALA A 181 20.27 -4.79 0.96
N ALA A 182 21.60 -4.65 0.88
CA ALA A 182 22.31 -4.31 -0.36
C ALA A 182 22.27 -5.41 -1.44
N LYS A 183 21.88 -6.64 -1.11
CA LYS A 183 21.62 -7.68 -2.12
C LYS A 183 20.34 -7.40 -2.93
N HIS A 184 19.40 -6.70 -2.33
CA HIS A 184 18.07 -6.47 -2.89
C HIS A 184 17.94 -5.11 -3.57
N ASP A 185 18.66 -4.08 -3.08
CA ASP A 185 18.64 -2.74 -3.65
C ASP A 185 19.99 -2.01 -3.44
N LYS A 186 20.33 -1.15 -4.41
CA LYS A 186 21.48 -0.23 -4.28
C LYS A 186 21.24 0.89 -3.26
N LEU A 187 19.98 1.24 -3.03
CA LEU A 187 19.56 2.23 -2.05
C LEU A 187 19.16 1.53 -0.75
N VAL A 188 19.94 1.72 0.28
CA VAL A 188 19.71 1.14 1.61
C VAL A 188 19.43 2.25 2.61
N ILE A 189 18.43 2.05 3.47
CA ILE A 189 17.99 3.01 4.48
C ILE A 189 18.24 2.40 5.87
N ALA A 190 18.89 3.16 6.75
CA ALA A 190 18.82 2.94 8.20
C ALA A 190 17.70 3.83 8.76
N GLU A 191 16.80 3.28 9.57
CA GLU A 191 15.64 3.98 10.11
C GLU A 191 15.49 3.70 11.60
N ALA A 192 15.25 4.73 12.39
CA ALA A 192 14.99 4.61 13.82
C ALA A 192 13.77 3.74 14.10
N PHE A 193 13.88 2.87 15.11
CA PHE A 193 12.77 2.02 15.55
C PHE A 193 11.73 2.84 16.31
N ILE A 194 10.46 2.69 15.94
CA ILE A 194 9.30 3.28 16.62
C ILE A 194 8.51 2.14 17.29
N SER A 195 8.19 2.26 18.59
CA SER A 195 7.95 1.10 19.46
C SER A 195 6.50 0.78 19.82
N ALA A 196 5.55 1.72 19.73
CA ALA A 196 4.26 1.53 20.40
C ALA A 196 3.14 0.95 19.52
N GLY A 197 3.42 0.60 18.27
CA GLY A 197 2.48 -0.12 17.42
C GLY A 197 2.47 0.31 15.97
N GLU A 198 1.86 -0.56 15.15
CA GLU A 198 1.67 -0.37 13.72
C GLU A 198 0.20 -0.14 13.42
N TYR A 199 -0.08 0.80 12.54
CA TYR A 199 -1.43 1.21 12.17
C TYR A 199 -1.50 1.42 10.65
N THR A 200 -2.72 1.35 10.13
CA THR A 200 -2.95 1.65 8.72
C THR A 200 -4.26 2.39 8.50
N VAL A 201 -4.26 3.20 7.44
CA VAL A 201 -5.42 3.96 7.00
C VAL A 201 -5.64 3.69 5.51
N ALA A 202 -6.76 3.08 5.17
CA ALA A 202 -7.18 2.94 3.79
C ALA A 202 -7.81 4.24 3.29
N ILE A 203 -7.56 4.56 2.02
CA ILE A 203 -8.12 5.71 1.32
C ILE A 203 -8.99 5.21 0.17
N LEU A 204 -10.18 5.77 0.03
CA LEU A 204 -11.11 5.44 -1.06
C LEU A 204 -11.82 6.72 -1.52
N GLY A 205 -11.68 7.11 -2.78
CA GLY A 205 -12.35 8.27 -3.38
C GLY A 205 -12.06 9.59 -2.64
N GLY A 206 -10.81 9.78 -2.15
CA GLY A 206 -10.43 10.97 -1.38
C GLY A 206 -10.92 10.97 0.08
N GLN A 207 -11.49 9.88 0.56
CA GLN A 207 -11.94 9.73 1.95
C GLN A 207 -11.08 8.69 2.68
N ALA A 208 -10.65 9.01 3.90
CA ALA A 208 -9.95 8.07 4.78
C ALA A 208 -10.97 7.19 5.51
N LEU A 209 -10.79 5.88 5.43
CA LEU A 209 -11.59 4.87 6.11
C LEU A 209 -11.15 4.72 7.58
N PRO A 210 -11.87 3.94 8.40
CA PRO A 210 -11.48 3.68 9.79
C PRO A 210 -10.06 3.15 9.92
N VAL A 211 -9.34 3.64 10.93
CA VAL A 211 -7.97 3.20 11.24
C VAL A 211 -7.99 1.76 11.71
N ILE A 212 -7.02 0.98 11.26
CA ILE A 212 -6.76 -0.38 11.75
C ILE A 212 -5.46 -0.37 12.54
N LYS A 213 -5.46 -0.97 13.73
CA LYS A 213 -4.26 -1.33 14.48
C LYS A 213 -3.85 -2.74 14.11
N ILE A 214 -2.57 -2.93 13.82
CA ILE A 214 -1.96 -4.22 13.49
C ILE A 214 -1.15 -4.68 14.71
N GLU A 215 -1.48 -5.86 15.23
CA GLU A 215 -0.78 -6.50 16.34
C GLU A 215 -0.17 -7.82 15.84
N PRO A 216 1.05 -7.78 15.26
CA PRO A 216 1.72 -8.99 14.82
C PRO A 216 2.09 -9.87 16.01
N ALA A 217 2.07 -11.19 15.82
CA ALA A 217 2.58 -12.13 16.83
C ALA A 217 4.13 -12.12 16.88
N ASN A 218 4.77 -11.67 15.81
CA ASN A 218 6.23 -11.49 15.71
C ASN A 218 6.66 -10.12 16.24
N GLU A 219 7.97 -9.88 16.34
CA GLU A 219 8.54 -8.59 16.78
C GLU A 219 8.17 -7.40 15.86
N PHE A 220 7.82 -7.66 14.60
CA PHE A 220 7.34 -6.68 13.62
C PHE A 220 6.51 -7.38 12.54
N TYR A 221 5.79 -6.62 11.75
CA TYR A 221 4.88 -7.09 10.70
C TYR A 221 5.68 -7.47 9.45
N ASP A 222 6.33 -8.64 9.50
CA ASP A 222 7.14 -9.21 8.43
C ASP A 222 6.30 -9.95 7.37
N TYR A 223 6.98 -10.54 6.36
CA TYR A 223 6.33 -11.30 5.29
C TYR A 223 5.49 -12.47 5.83
N GLU A 224 5.99 -13.18 6.84
CA GLU A 224 5.26 -14.30 7.44
C GLU A 224 3.99 -13.82 8.14
N ALA A 225 4.07 -12.72 8.92
CA ALA A 225 2.93 -12.11 9.59
C ALA A 225 1.91 -11.52 8.60
N LYS A 226 2.36 -11.07 7.42
CA LYS A 226 1.48 -10.51 6.38
C LYS A 226 0.70 -11.58 5.60
N TYR A 227 1.31 -12.72 5.29
CA TYR A 227 0.79 -13.64 4.27
C TYR A 227 0.70 -15.10 4.65
N LEU A 228 1.45 -15.56 5.65
CA LEU A 228 1.55 -16.98 5.99
C LEU A 228 0.94 -17.33 7.35
N ARG A 229 0.94 -16.38 8.28
CA ARG A 229 0.42 -16.60 9.65
C ARG A 229 -1.00 -16.08 9.77
N ASN A 230 -1.78 -16.77 10.64
CA ASN A 230 -3.16 -16.38 10.95
C ASN A 230 -3.30 -15.84 12.39
N ASP A 231 -2.18 -15.59 13.09
CA ASP A 231 -2.16 -15.14 14.49
C ASP A 231 -1.89 -13.63 14.63
N THR A 232 -1.68 -12.90 13.53
CA THR A 232 -1.71 -11.44 13.51
C THR A 232 -3.13 -10.96 13.83
N ARG A 233 -3.25 -10.07 14.82
CA ARG A 233 -4.55 -9.49 15.19
C ARG A 233 -4.72 -8.14 14.52
N TYR A 234 -5.90 -7.92 13.97
CA TYR A 234 -6.28 -6.66 13.35
C TYR A 234 -7.46 -6.07 14.13
N LEU A 235 -7.26 -4.90 14.70
CA LEU A 235 -8.30 -4.21 15.48
C LEU A 235 -8.89 -3.06 14.63
N CYS A 236 -10.14 -3.21 14.25
CA CYS A 236 -10.90 -2.19 13.54
C CYS A 236 -12.32 -2.09 14.18
N PRO A 237 -12.61 -1.03 14.93
CA PRO A 237 -11.83 0.20 15.20
C PRO A 237 -10.52 -0.06 15.97
N ALA A 238 -9.53 0.79 15.73
CA ALA A 238 -8.18 0.67 16.31
C ALA A 238 -8.07 0.93 17.82
N GLY A 239 -9.16 1.30 18.50
CA GLY A 239 -9.19 1.66 19.91
C GLY A 239 -8.60 3.03 20.24
N LEU A 240 -8.38 3.88 19.23
CA LEU A 240 -7.88 5.25 19.38
C LEU A 240 -8.99 6.22 19.83
N SER A 241 -8.59 7.37 20.41
CA SER A 241 -9.53 8.50 20.58
C SER A 241 -9.96 9.04 19.22
N GLN A 242 -11.14 9.66 19.16
CA GLN A 242 -11.65 10.28 17.93
C GLN A 242 -10.70 11.35 17.37
N GLU A 243 -10.04 12.09 18.26
CA GLU A 243 -9.03 13.10 17.88
C GLU A 243 -7.82 12.44 17.20
N LYS A 244 -7.27 11.39 17.82
CA LYS A 244 -6.10 10.67 17.28
C LYS A 244 -6.42 9.96 15.98
N GLU A 245 -7.59 9.32 15.89
CA GLU A 245 -8.05 8.71 14.62
C GLU A 245 -8.19 9.76 13.52
N GLY A 246 -8.79 10.92 13.83
CA GLY A 246 -8.90 12.05 12.90
C GLY A 246 -7.56 12.64 12.49
N GLU A 247 -6.57 12.70 13.39
CA GLU A 247 -5.21 13.11 13.09
C GLU A 247 -4.57 12.16 12.08
N MET A 248 -4.61 10.86 12.33
CA MET A 248 -4.04 9.85 11.42
C MET A 248 -4.72 9.85 10.05
N GLN A 249 -6.04 10.00 10.03
CA GLN A 249 -6.80 10.11 8.77
C GLN A 249 -6.39 11.34 7.95
N ARG A 250 -6.17 12.50 8.60
CA ARG A 250 -5.68 13.71 7.90
C ARG A 250 -4.25 13.51 7.37
N LEU A 251 -3.35 12.96 8.18
CA LEU A 251 -1.99 12.66 7.76
C LEU A 251 -1.95 11.68 6.58
N ALA A 252 -2.81 10.66 6.58
CA ALA A 252 -2.94 9.71 5.48
C ALA A 252 -3.37 10.40 4.18
N LEU A 253 -4.43 11.23 4.24
CA LEU A 253 -4.90 11.97 3.06
C LEU A 253 -3.84 12.94 2.55
N GLN A 254 -3.17 13.66 3.45
CA GLN A 254 -2.14 14.63 3.10
C GLN A 254 -0.91 13.95 2.48
N SER A 255 -0.40 12.88 3.10
CA SER A 255 0.76 12.15 2.59
C SER A 255 0.50 11.50 1.23
N PHE A 256 -0.71 10.97 1.02
CA PHE A 256 -1.15 10.37 -0.23
C PHE A 256 -1.28 11.42 -1.35
N ALA A 257 -1.89 12.56 -1.05
CA ALA A 257 -2.02 13.67 -2.00
C ALA A 257 -0.67 14.26 -2.41
N LEU A 258 0.29 14.38 -1.49
CA LEU A 258 1.62 14.93 -1.75
C LEU A 258 2.45 14.13 -2.76
N ILE A 259 2.26 12.82 -2.82
CA ILE A 259 2.90 12.00 -3.86
C ILE A 259 2.09 11.94 -5.16
N GLY A 260 0.95 12.64 -5.23
CA GLY A 260 0.02 12.57 -6.37
C GLY A 260 -0.89 11.35 -6.36
N GLY A 261 -1.12 10.75 -5.20
CA GLY A 261 -2.00 9.59 -5.05
C GLY A 261 -3.47 9.94 -5.33
N VAL A 262 -4.14 9.09 -6.09
CA VAL A 262 -5.56 9.24 -6.47
C VAL A 262 -6.32 7.91 -6.39
N GLY A 263 -7.64 8.02 -6.38
CA GLY A 263 -8.55 6.88 -6.40
C GLY A 263 -8.60 6.14 -5.07
N TRP A 264 -7.69 5.24 -4.83
CA TRP A 264 -7.61 4.42 -3.62
C TRP A 264 -6.17 4.04 -3.28
N GLY A 265 -5.96 3.64 -2.04
CA GLY A 265 -4.66 3.23 -1.55
C GLY A 265 -4.67 2.95 -0.04
N ARG A 266 -3.50 2.74 0.53
CA ARG A 266 -3.30 2.50 1.96
C ARG A 266 -2.03 3.19 2.44
N VAL A 267 -2.13 3.87 3.56
CA VAL A 267 -1.00 4.55 4.22
C VAL A 267 -0.73 3.84 5.54
N ASP A 268 0.50 3.39 5.72
CA ASP A 268 0.93 2.66 6.91
C ASP A 268 1.71 3.58 7.85
N PHE A 269 1.50 3.39 9.14
CA PHE A 269 2.04 4.23 10.21
C PHE A 269 2.68 3.39 11.32
N LEU A 270 3.68 3.97 11.95
CA LEU A 270 4.16 3.56 13.26
C LEU A 270 3.74 4.60 14.30
N MET A 271 3.55 4.20 15.54
CA MET A 271 3.24 5.10 16.65
C MET A 271 4.25 4.92 17.77
N ASP A 272 4.69 6.02 18.40
CA ASP A 272 5.59 5.96 19.55
C ASP A 272 4.82 5.92 20.88
N GLU A 273 5.56 5.78 21.98
CA GLU A 273 5.04 5.72 23.36
C GLU A 273 4.28 6.99 23.77
N THR A 274 4.52 8.12 23.12
CA THR A 274 3.78 9.38 23.37
C THR A 274 2.47 9.46 22.59
N GLY A 275 2.22 8.52 21.68
CA GLY A 275 1.08 8.52 20.79
C GLY A 275 1.29 9.38 19.53
N GLN A 276 2.54 9.73 19.19
CA GLN A 276 2.85 10.45 17.95
C GLN A 276 2.88 9.44 16.79
N PRO A 277 2.04 9.63 15.73
CA PRO A 277 2.10 8.81 14.53
C PRO A 277 3.22 9.27 13.60
N TYR A 278 3.87 8.30 12.95
CA TYR A 278 4.91 8.49 11.93
C TYR A 278 4.56 7.73 10.67
N LEU A 279 4.68 8.37 9.52
CA LEU A 279 4.45 7.75 8.21
C LEU A 279 5.53 6.71 7.91
N LEU A 280 5.10 5.50 7.54
CA LEU A 280 5.99 4.40 7.19
C LEU A 280 6.11 4.25 5.69
N GLU A 281 5.01 3.94 4.99
CA GLU A 281 4.93 3.73 3.55
C GLU A 281 3.52 3.95 3.01
N ILE A 282 3.40 4.05 1.67
CA ILE A 282 2.12 4.05 0.94
C ILE A 282 2.07 2.84 0.01
N ASN A 283 0.91 2.21 -0.04
CA ASN A 283 0.60 1.14 -0.97
C ASN A 283 -0.46 1.63 -1.96
N THR A 284 -0.12 1.73 -3.24
CA THR A 284 -1.01 2.25 -4.28
C THR A 284 -1.93 1.19 -4.89
N VAL A 285 -1.59 -0.10 -4.73
CA VAL A 285 -2.44 -1.25 -5.09
C VAL A 285 -2.48 -2.24 -3.94
N PRO A 286 -3.13 -1.90 -2.81
CA PRO A 286 -3.18 -2.78 -1.64
C PRO A 286 -3.90 -4.11 -1.95
N GLY A 287 -3.58 -5.15 -1.17
CA GLY A 287 -4.23 -6.46 -1.27
C GLY A 287 -5.75 -6.39 -1.14
N MET A 288 -6.44 -7.26 -1.88
CA MET A 288 -7.90 -7.32 -1.99
C MET A 288 -8.45 -8.72 -1.70
N THR A 289 -7.82 -9.42 -0.76
CA THR A 289 -8.37 -10.66 -0.21
C THR A 289 -9.28 -10.38 0.98
N ASP A 290 -9.99 -11.36 1.47
CA ASP A 290 -10.86 -11.29 2.66
C ASP A 290 -10.10 -10.97 3.97
N HIS A 291 -8.80 -11.25 4.02
CA HIS A 291 -7.90 -10.87 5.11
C HIS A 291 -7.18 -9.53 4.90
N SER A 292 -7.39 -8.86 3.75
CA SER A 292 -6.70 -7.62 3.42
C SER A 292 -7.27 -6.42 4.16
N LEU A 293 -6.40 -5.46 4.49
CA LEU A 293 -6.70 -4.32 5.37
C LEU A 293 -7.69 -3.33 4.75
N VAL A 294 -7.63 -3.09 3.43
CA VAL A 294 -8.59 -2.19 2.77
C VAL A 294 -10.01 -2.75 2.78
N PRO A 295 -10.28 -4.01 2.40
CA PRO A 295 -11.59 -4.64 2.59
C PRO A 295 -12.06 -4.65 4.05
N MET A 296 -11.16 -4.82 5.01
CA MET A 296 -11.49 -4.79 6.44
C MET A 296 -11.96 -3.39 6.88
N ALA A 297 -11.21 -2.34 6.52
CA ALA A 297 -11.59 -0.94 6.80
C ALA A 297 -12.92 -0.56 6.12
N ALA A 298 -13.12 -0.99 4.87
CA ALA A 298 -14.36 -0.76 4.13
C ALA A 298 -15.56 -1.42 4.82
N ARG A 299 -15.42 -2.68 5.25
CA ARG A 299 -16.47 -3.39 6.00
C ARG A 299 -16.82 -2.67 7.29
N GLN A 300 -15.82 -2.18 8.04
CA GLN A 300 -16.05 -1.39 9.25
C GLN A 300 -16.78 -0.08 8.96
N ALA A 301 -16.57 0.51 7.78
CA ALA A 301 -17.29 1.68 7.29
C ALA A 301 -18.69 1.37 6.73
N GLY A 302 -19.13 0.11 6.74
CA GLY A 302 -20.44 -0.32 6.21
C GLY A 302 -20.44 -0.52 4.68
N ILE A 303 -19.27 -0.62 4.05
CA ILE A 303 -19.11 -0.79 2.59
C ILE A 303 -18.86 -2.29 2.33
N SER A 304 -19.70 -2.94 1.54
CA SER A 304 -19.48 -4.33 1.15
C SER A 304 -18.28 -4.46 0.20
N PHE A 305 -17.76 -5.67 0.04
CA PHE A 305 -16.64 -5.91 -0.86
C PHE A 305 -16.99 -5.58 -2.32
N GLU A 306 -18.19 -5.94 -2.76
CA GLU A 306 -18.69 -5.59 -4.08
C GLU A 306 -18.79 -4.08 -4.28
N GLN A 307 -19.31 -3.35 -3.28
CA GLN A 307 -19.38 -1.89 -3.33
C GLN A 307 -17.99 -1.25 -3.36
N LEU A 308 -17.04 -1.77 -2.57
CA LEU A 308 -15.64 -1.32 -2.59
C LEU A 308 -15.04 -1.48 -3.98
N VAL A 309 -15.14 -2.67 -4.58
CA VAL A 309 -14.58 -2.97 -5.91
C VAL A 309 -15.23 -2.13 -7.00
N LEU A 310 -16.56 -1.94 -6.98
CA LEU A 310 -17.26 -1.07 -7.91
C LEU A 310 -16.84 0.40 -7.76
N THR A 311 -16.70 0.88 -6.51
CA THR A 311 -16.25 2.26 -6.25
C THR A 311 -14.83 2.48 -6.79
N ILE A 312 -13.91 1.53 -6.57
CA ILE A 312 -12.56 1.60 -7.12
C ILE A 312 -12.59 1.62 -8.65
N LEU A 313 -13.41 0.77 -9.29
CA LEU A 313 -13.56 0.74 -10.75
C LEU A 313 -14.14 2.04 -11.30
N GLU A 314 -15.09 2.66 -10.60
CA GLU A 314 -15.69 3.95 -10.98
C GLU A 314 -14.67 5.08 -11.05
N LEU A 315 -13.65 5.03 -10.20
CA LEU A 315 -12.56 6.00 -10.11
C LEU A 315 -11.46 5.79 -11.17
N ALA A 316 -11.61 4.79 -12.06
CA ALA A 316 -10.64 4.54 -13.14
C ALA A 316 -10.52 5.74 -14.08
N HIS A 317 -9.29 6.15 -14.37
CA HIS A 317 -8.94 7.32 -15.20
C HIS A 317 -7.71 7.04 -16.06
N VAL A 318 -7.43 7.92 -16.99
CA VAL A 318 -6.14 8.09 -17.68
C VAL A 318 -5.54 9.36 -17.11
N GLY A 319 -4.28 9.31 -16.64
CA GLY A 319 -3.57 10.26 -15.80
C GLY A 319 -3.48 11.68 -16.21
#